data_f554fe9635c3d0b49b718932c92f52c4
#
_entry.id   f554fe9635c3d0b49b718932c92f52c4
#
_cell.length_a   1.000
_cell.length_b   1.000
_cell.length_c   1.000
_cell.angle_alpha   90.00
_cell.angle_beta   90.00
_cell.angle_gamma   90.00
#
_symmetry.space_group_name_H-M   'P 1'
#
loop_
_entity.id
_entity.type
_entity.pdbx_description
1 polymer ?
#
loop_
_entity_poly.entity_id
_entity_poly.type
_entity_poly.pdbx_seq_one_letter_code
_entity_poly.pdbx_strand_id
1 'polypeptide(L)'
;SGLDEAGWLAPSAAEGWSISDVMLHLAQSEEAVVSSVTGAQISLLDSIPVVGDTVDEIMENRVRAERGDPFVIFERWRTARRASVAALRNADPDARFPWAAAPLRPQAMATTRLAEHWAHALDIAEPLGVDYPDTDRLRHIAWLAHRTLPYGFGLAGDQPQPIYCELEAPSGDTWTYGDPAAPA
;
A
#
# COMPACT_ATOMS: atom_id res chain seq x y z
N SER A 1 -20.42 4.01 -1.81
CA SER A 1 -20.02 4.78 -0.64
C SER A 1 -21.24 5.54 -0.12
N GLY A 2 -21.34 5.74 1.18
CA GLY A 2 -22.36 6.57 1.80
C GLY A 2 -21.95 8.04 1.95
N LEU A 3 -20.78 8.43 1.43
CA LEU A 3 -20.29 9.80 1.46
C LEU A 3 -20.89 10.63 0.32
N ASP A 4 -21.29 11.85 0.63
CA ASP A 4 -21.56 12.91 -0.34
C ASP A 4 -20.23 13.56 -0.82
N GLU A 5 -20.34 14.51 -1.74
CA GLU A 5 -19.17 15.19 -2.28
C GLU A 5 -18.35 15.91 -1.20
N ALA A 6 -19.01 16.56 -0.25
CA ALA A 6 -18.34 17.26 0.85
C ALA A 6 -17.56 16.28 1.74
N GLY A 7 -18.13 15.10 2.03
CA GLY A 7 -17.46 14.04 2.75
C GLY A 7 -16.24 13.49 2.02
N TRP A 8 -16.29 13.38 0.70
CA TRP A 8 -15.14 12.96 -0.11
C TRP A 8 -14.01 13.99 -0.12
N LEU A 9 -14.34 15.27 -0.10
CA LEU A 9 -13.37 16.35 -0.11
C LEU A 9 -12.90 16.77 1.29
N ALA A 10 -13.45 16.17 2.34
CA ALA A 10 -13.00 16.39 3.71
C ALA A 10 -11.53 15.96 3.89
N PRO A 11 -10.77 16.61 4.79
CA PRO A 11 -9.41 16.19 5.12
C PRO A 11 -9.39 14.74 5.61
N SER A 12 -8.38 13.98 5.17
CA SER A 12 -8.03 12.68 5.72
C SER A 12 -7.03 12.83 6.87
N ALA A 13 -6.66 11.73 7.53
CA ALA A 13 -5.55 11.74 8.50
C ALA A 13 -4.18 11.82 7.82
N ALA A 14 -4.08 11.53 6.52
CA ALA A 14 -2.86 11.79 5.74
C ALA A 14 -2.72 13.30 5.49
N GLU A 15 -1.66 13.90 6.02
CA GLU A 15 -1.44 15.35 5.98
C GLU A 15 -1.46 15.90 4.53
N GLY A 16 -2.25 16.93 4.30
CA GLY A 16 -2.39 17.60 2.99
C GLY A 16 -3.28 16.88 1.97
N TRP A 17 -3.87 15.73 2.33
CA TRP A 17 -4.73 14.92 1.47
C TRP A 17 -6.19 14.92 1.94
N SER A 18 -7.10 15.01 0.99
CA SER A 18 -8.52 14.70 1.22
C SER A 18 -8.75 13.18 1.20
N ILE A 19 -9.94 12.74 1.64
CA ILE A 19 -10.36 11.33 1.51
C ILE A 19 -10.32 10.88 0.05
N SER A 20 -10.69 11.75 -0.88
CA SER A 20 -10.60 11.47 -2.33
C SER A 20 -9.16 11.33 -2.81
N ASP A 21 -8.22 12.11 -2.27
CA ASP A 21 -6.79 11.99 -2.61
C ASP A 21 -6.22 10.64 -2.16
N VAL A 22 -6.58 10.17 -0.96
CA VAL A 22 -6.21 8.83 -0.48
C VAL A 22 -6.75 7.75 -1.40
N MET A 23 -8.00 7.85 -1.82
CA MET A 23 -8.59 6.90 -2.77
C MET A 23 -7.93 6.94 -4.15
N LEU A 24 -7.53 8.13 -4.62
CA LEU A 24 -6.80 8.30 -5.87
C LEU A 24 -5.41 7.64 -5.80
N HIS A 25 -4.68 7.86 -4.70
CA HIS A 25 -3.40 7.18 -4.44
C HIS A 25 -3.55 5.65 -4.47
N LEU A 26 -4.57 5.12 -3.80
CA LEU A 26 -4.85 3.67 -3.84
C LEU A 26 -5.19 3.19 -5.26
N ALA A 27 -5.93 3.97 -6.05
CA ALA A 27 -6.21 3.62 -7.45
C ALA A 27 -4.93 3.55 -8.28
N GLN A 28 -4.09 4.59 -8.20
CA GLN A 28 -2.82 4.67 -8.92
C GLN A 28 -1.86 3.53 -8.54
N SER A 29 -1.81 3.18 -7.27
CA SER A 29 -0.95 2.10 -6.80
C SER A 29 -1.44 0.71 -7.26
N GLU A 30 -2.77 0.48 -7.36
CA GLU A 30 -3.32 -0.75 -7.94
C GLU A 30 -3.08 -0.84 -9.45
N GLU A 31 -3.17 0.28 -10.17
CA GLU A 31 -2.82 0.36 -11.59
C GLU A 31 -1.34 0.06 -11.83
N ALA A 32 -0.44 0.51 -10.95
CA ALA A 32 0.97 0.20 -11.00
C ALA A 32 1.24 -1.31 -10.84
N VAL A 33 0.48 -2.01 -9.98
CA VAL A 33 0.55 -3.48 -9.88
C VAL A 33 0.17 -4.14 -11.19
N VAL A 34 -0.95 -3.71 -11.79
CA VAL A 34 -1.39 -4.29 -13.08
C VAL A 34 -0.33 -4.08 -14.15
N SER A 35 0.22 -2.87 -14.26
CA SER A 35 1.29 -2.54 -15.21
C SER A 35 2.51 -3.43 -14.99
N SER A 36 2.97 -3.54 -13.76
CA SER A 36 4.13 -4.36 -13.40
C SER A 36 3.95 -5.84 -13.75
N VAL A 37 2.78 -6.41 -13.42
CA VAL A 37 2.53 -7.85 -13.59
C VAL A 37 2.23 -8.22 -15.04
N THR A 38 1.54 -7.37 -15.78
CA THR A 38 1.12 -7.67 -17.15
C THR A 38 2.06 -7.11 -18.21
N GLY A 39 2.97 -6.20 -17.84
CA GLY A 39 3.77 -5.44 -18.80
C GLY A 39 2.95 -4.46 -19.65
N ALA A 40 1.67 -4.29 -19.33
CA ALA A 40 0.82 -3.32 -20.01
C ALA A 40 1.18 -1.91 -19.56
N GLN A 41 1.47 -1.03 -20.52
CA GLN A 41 1.57 0.40 -20.21
C GLN A 41 0.17 0.92 -19.87
N ILE A 42 0.00 1.39 -18.63
CA ILE A 42 -1.21 2.11 -18.25
C ILE A 42 -0.95 3.56 -18.60
N SER A 43 -1.50 3.99 -19.72
CA SER A 43 -1.19 5.24 -20.41
C SER A 43 -1.29 6.51 -19.56
N LEU A 44 -2.03 6.48 -18.47
CA LEU A 44 -2.15 7.63 -17.54
C LEU A 44 -0.92 7.79 -16.64
N LEU A 45 -0.29 6.69 -16.20
CA LEU A 45 0.92 6.74 -15.37
C LEU A 45 2.17 7.08 -16.19
N ASP A 46 2.20 6.68 -17.46
CA ASP A 46 3.33 6.94 -18.36
C ASP A 46 3.36 8.38 -18.89
N SER A 47 2.23 9.07 -18.85
CA SER A 47 2.10 10.44 -19.37
C SER A 47 2.40 11.53 -18.33
N ILE A 48 2.46 11.20 -17.04
CA ILE A 48 2.79 12.14 -15.98
C ILE A 48 4.29 12.07 -15.74
N PRO A 49 5.03 13.19 -15.87
CA PRO A 49 6.43 13.22 -15.51
C PRO A 49 6.65 12.73 -14.09
N VAL A 50 7.65 11.87 -13.90
CA VAL A 50 8.11 11.52 -12.55
C VAL A 50 8.80 12.76 -11.98
N VAL A 51 8.11 13.46 -11.08
CA VAL A 51 8.61 14.69 -10.44
C VAL A 51 8.74 14.44 -8.96
N GLY A 52 9.95 14.58 -8.45
CA GLY A 52 10.29 14.38 -7.04
C GLY A 52 11.58 13.58 -6.87
N ASP A 53 12.28 13.82 -5.76
CA ASP A 53 13.54 13.15 -5.40
C ASP A 53 13.30 11.92 -4.52
N THR A 54 12.10 11.83 -3.92
CA THR A 54 11.67 10.72 -3.07
C THR A 54 10.42 10.05 -3.62
N VAL A 55 10.17 8.82 -3.20
CA VAL A 55 8.94 8.10 -3.57
C VAL A 55 7.69 8.86 -3.11
N ASP A 56 7.74 9.44 -1.91
CA ASP A 56 6.62 10.19 -1.33
C ASP A 56 6.31 11.44 -2.16
N GLU A 57 7.32 12.23 -2.54
CA GLU A 57 7.14 13.40 -3.41
C GLU A 57 6.58 13.01 -4.79
N ILE A 58 7.06 11.91 -5.36
CA ILE A 58 6.55 11.40 -6.64
C ILE A 58 5.07 11.06 -6.52
N MET A 59 4.68 10.34 -5.46
CA MET A 59 3.30 9.94 -5.23
C MET A 59 2.40 11.14 -4.96
N GLU A 60 2.85 12.10 -4.15
CA GLU A 60 2.11 13.33 -3.88
C GLU A 60 1.87 14.14 -5.16
N ASN A 61 2.90 14.32 -5.97
CA ASN A 61 2.79 15.05 -7.24
C ASN A 61 1.85 14.35 -8.22
N ARG A 62 1.84 13.01 -8.26
CA ARG A 62 0.88 12.23 -9.07
C ARG A 62 -0.55 12.42 -8.61
N VAL A 63 -0.80 12.35 -7.30
CA VAL A 63 -2.13 12.60 -6.75
C VAL A 63 -2.60 14.01 -7.11
N ARG A 64 -1.76 15.04 -6.90
CA ARG A 64 -2.09 16.42 -7.26
C ARG A 64 -2.42 16.62 -8.74
N ALA A 65 -1.68 15.96 -9.61
CA ALA A 65 -1.86 16.08 -11.07
C ALA A 65 -3.15 15.45 -11.57
N GLU A 66 -3.70 14.46 -10.86
CA GLU A 66 -4.88 13.69 -11.31
C GLU A 66 -6.11 13.91 -10.45
N ARG A 67 -6.10 14.90 -9.55
CA ARG A 67 -7.30 15.28 -8.78
C ARG A 67 -8.50 15.52 -9.68
N GLY A 68 -9.67 15.06 -9.27
CA GLY A 68 -10.89 15.17 -10.08
C GLY A 68 -12.15 14.81 -9.28
N ASP A 69 -13.21 14.48 -10.00
CA ASP A 69 -14.47 14.08 -9.41
C ASP A 69 -14.29 12.84 -8.49
N PRO A 70 -14.62 12.93 -7.20
CA PRO A 70 -14.41 11.86 -6.23
C PRO A 70 -15.18 10.58 -6.56
N PHE A 71 -16.34 10.67 -7.20
CA PHE A 71 -17.11 9.49 -7.61
C PHE A 71 -16.42 8.75 -8.76
N VAL A 72 -15.82 9.48 -9.70
CA VAL A 72 -14.99 8.91 -10.77
C VAL A 72 -13.75 8.26 -10.20
N ILE A 73 -13.08 8.90 -9.24
CA ILE A 73 -11.90 8.35 -8.53
C ILE A 73 -12.27 7.05 -7.81
N PHE A 74 -13.40 7.02 -7.11
CA PHE A 74 -13.84 5.82 -6.40
C PHE A 74 -14.11 4.64 -7.36
N GLU A 75 -14.75 4.86 -8.49
CA GLU A 75 -14.97 3.81 -9.49
C GLU A 75 -13.66 3.38 -10.18
N ARG A 76 -12.72 4.31 -10.40
CA ARG A 76 -11.37 4.01 -10.86
C ARG A 76 -10.66 3.05 -9.89
N TRP A 77 -10.66 3.36 -8.59
CA TRP A 77 -10.10 2.48 -7.58
C TRP A 77 -10.76 1.09 -7.57
N ARG A 78 -12.08 1.03 -7.61
CA ARG A 78 -12.81 -0.26 -7.66
C ARG A 78 -12.39 -1.11 -8.85
N THR A 79 -12.20 -0.49 -10.00
CA THR A 79 -11.78 -1.16 -11.23
C THR A 79 -10.33 -1.60 -11.15
N ALA A 80 -9.43 -0.70 -10.76
CA ALA A 80 -8.01 -1.00 -10.60
C ALA A 80 -7.76 -2.13 -9.59
N ARG A 81 -8.44 -2.09 -8.43
CA ARG A 81 -8.35 -3.14 -7.42
C ARG A 81 -8.81 -4.52 -7.93
N ARG A 82 -9.88 -4.59 -8.70
CA ARG A 82 -10.32 -5.87 -9.31
C ARG A 82 -9.29 -6.39 -10.31
N ALA A 83 -8.74 -5.51 -11.12
CA ALA A 83 -7.73 -5.83 -12.11
C ALA A 83 -6.43 -6.31 -11.46
N SER A 84 -5.93 -5.64 -10.43
CA SER A 84 -4.72 -6.02 -9.72
C SER A 84 -4.86 -7.39 -9.04
N VAL A 85 -5.98 -7.64 -8.36
CA VAL A 85 -6.28 -8.96 -7.77
C VAL A 85 -6.31 -10.05 -8.85
N ALA A 86 -6.91 -9.79 -10.00
CA ALA A 86 -6.93 -10.74 -11.11
C ALA A 86 -5.53 -10.98 -11.68
N ALA A 87 -4.75 -9.92 -11.90
CA ALA A 87 -3.37 -10.01 -12.39
C ALA A 87 -2.50 -10.87 -11.45
N LEU A 88 -2.53 -10.58 -10.15
CA LEU A 88 -1.73 -11.31 -9.14
C LEU A 88 -2.15 -12.77 -9.03
N ARG A 89 -3.45 -13.08 -9.13
CA ARG A 89 -3.96 -14.47 -9.08
C ARG A 89 -3.55 -15.31 -10.28
N ASN A 90 -3.43 -14.68 -11.44
CA ASN A 90 -3.08 -15.36 -12.70
C ASN A 90 -1.56 -15.35 -12.97
N ALA A 91 -0.77 -14.62 -12.18
CA ALA A 91 0.67 -14.57 -12.35
C ALA A 91 1.33 -15.89 -11.95
N ASP A 92 2.45 -16.21 -12.60
CA ASP A 92 3.33 -17.29 -12.16
C ASP A 92 3.80 -17.00 -10.72
N PRO A 93 3.54 -17.89 -9.75
CA PRO A 93 3.87 -17.67 -8.33
C PRO A 93 5.38 -17.51 -8.07
N ASP A 94 6.22 -18.01 -8.96
CA ASP A 94 7.68 -17.92 -8.85
C ASP A 94 8.28 -16.75 -9.63
N ALA A 95 7.52 -16.11 -10.50
CA ALA A 95 7.95 -14.91 -11.21
C ALA A 95 8.22 -13.76 -10.25
N ARG A 96 9.08 -12.84 -10.69
CA ARG A 96 9.38 -11.59 -9.98
C ARG A 96 9.06 -10.42 -10.88
N PHE A 97 8.25 -9.52 -10.37
CA PHE A 97 7.79 -8.33 -11.08
C PHE A 97 8.45 -7.08 -10.51
N PRO A 98 8.80 -6.10 -11.36
CA PRO A 98 9.37 -4.83 -10.92
C PRO A 98 8.50 -4.16 -9.85
N TRP A 99 9.13 -3.66 -8.79
CA TRP A 99 8.46 -2.89 -7.74
C TRP A 99 9.42 -1.85 -7.15
N ALA A 100 8.92 -0.91 -6.35
CA ALA A 100 9.64 0.28 -5.92
C ALA A 100 11.09 0.02 -5.43
N ALA A 101 11.28 -0.84 -4.43
CA ALA A 101 12.61 -1.09 -3.84
C ALA A 101 13.32 -2.30 -4.45
N ALA A 102 12.58 -3.32 -4.85
CA ALA A 102 13.12 -4.56 -5.43
C ALA A 102 12.02 -5.37 -6.11
N PRO A 103 12.36 -6.24 -7.10
CA PRO A 103 11.39 -7.10 -7.72
C PRO A 103 10.73 -8.07 -6.72
N LEU A 104 9.40 -8.12 -6.71
CA LEU A 104 8.61 -8.92 -5.79
C LEU A 104 7.94 -10.11 -6.48
N ARG A 105 7.76 -11.20 -5.73
CA ARG A 105 6.85 -12.27 -6.10
C ARG A 105 5.40 -11.82 -5.90
N PRO A 106 4.41 -12.41 -6.62
CA PRO A 106 3.00 -12.02 -6.52
C PRO A 106 2.47 -11.99 -5.08
N GLN A 107 2.84 -12.96 -4.25
CA GLN A 107 2.43 -13.03 -2.85
C GLN A 107 2.95 -11.85 -2.00
N ALA A 108 4.23 -11.50 -2.18
CA ALA A 108 4.81 -10.36 -1.48
C ALA A 108 4.19 -9.03 -1.96
N MET A 109 3.96 -8.91 -3.27
CA MET A 109 3.27 -7.75 -3.86
C MET A 109 1.83 -7.64 -3.35
N ALA A 110 1.08 -8.73 -3.24
CA ALA A 110 -0.26 -8.73 -2.62
C ALA A 110 -0.20 -8.28 -1.16
N THR A 111 0.86 -8.64 -0.42
CA THR A 111 1.03 -8.20 0.97
C THR A 111 1.32 -6.70 1.05
N THR A 112 2.10 -6.13 0.13
CA THR A 112 2.26 -4.66 0.08
C THR A 112 0.93 -3.96 -0.15
N ARG A 113 0.06 -4.52 -1.04
CA ARG A 113 -1.28 -3.94 -1.26
C ARG A 113 -2.17 -4.02 -0.03
N LEU A 114 -2.08 -5.13 0.71
CA LEU A 114 -2.80 -5.27 1.98
C LEU A 114 -2.34 -4.21 2.99
N ALA A 115 -1.03 -3.97 3.10
CA ALA A 115 -0.47 -2.95 4.00
C ALA A 115 -0.94 -1.54 3.64
N GLU A 116 -0.87 -1.16 2.35
CA GLU A 116 -1.35 0.12 1.86
C GLU A 116 -2.84 0.34 2.14
N HIS A 117 -3.67 -0.68 1.81
CA HIS A 117 -5.10 -0.55 2.06
C HIS A 117 -5.46 -0.50 3.54
N TRP A 118 -4.69 -1.17 4.40
CA TRP A 118 -4.90 -1.10 5.84
C TRP A 118 -4.51 0.28 6.39
N ALA A 119 -3.32 0.77 6.06
CA ALA A 119 -2.85 2.08 6.53
C ALA A 119 -3.78 3.21 6.05
N HIS A 120 -4.08 3.24 4.76
CA HIS A 120 -4.94 4.28 4.19
C HIS A 120 -6.42 4.12 4.52
N ALA A 121 -6.88 2.93 4.93
CA ALA A 121 -8.22 2.81 5.51
C ALA A 121 -8.31 3.50 6.87
N LEU A 122 -7.24 3.52 7.67
CA LEU A 122 -7.17 4.29 8.92
C LEU A 122 -7.20 5.79 8.64
N ASP A 123 -6.47 6.26 7.61
CA ASP A 123 -6.48 7.67 7.20
C ASP A 123 -7.88 8.17 6.79
N ILE A 124 -8.75 7.27 6.36
CA ILE A 124 -10.14 7.57 5.99
C ILE A 124 -11.08 7.39 7.18
N ALA A 125 -10.91 6.31 7.93
CA ALA A 125 -11.85 5.91 8.99
C ALA A 125 -11.78 6.86 10.20
N GLU A 126 -10.59 7.28 10.59
CA GLU A 126 -10.37 8.12 11.76
C GLU A 126 -11.12 9.46 11.67
N PRO A 127 -10.95 10.31 10.62
CA PRO A 127 -11.66 11.58 10.54
C PRO A 127 -13.16 11.43 10.33
N LEU A 128 -13.62 10.27 9.84
CA LEU A 128 -15.04 9.97 9.69
C LEU A 128 -15.69 9.38 10.94
N GLY A 129 -14.89 9.09 11.99
CA GLY A 129 -15.38 8.42 13.20
C GLY A 129 -15.92 7.01 12.93
N VAL A 130 -15.39 6.34 11.90
CA VAL A 130 -15.78 4.97 11.53
C VAL A 130 -14.85 4.00 12.25
N ASP A 131 -15.43 3.02 12.94
CA ASP A 131 -14.66 1.94 13.54
C ASP A 131 -14.04 1.05 12.46
N TYR A 132 -12.72 0.86 12.54
CA TYR A 132 -11.95 0.01 11.63
C TYR A 132 -11.09 -0.97 12.45
N PRO A 133 -11.68 -2.06 12.95
CA PRO A 133 -11.02 -2.96 13.89
C PRO A 133 -9.87 -3.73 13.22
N ASP A 134 -8.82 -3.92 13.99
CA ASP A 134 -7.72 -4.79 13.63
C ASP A 134 -8.21 -6.24 13.49
N THR A 135 -7.58 -6.97 12.59
CA THR A 135 -7.88 -8.38 12.33
C THR A 135 -6.59 -9.16 12.10
N ASP A 136 -6.65 -10.48 12.20
CA ASP A 136 -5.49 -11.37 11.98
C ASP A 136 -4.86 -11.28 10.58
N ARG A 137 -5.46 -10.52 9.66
CA ARG A 137 -4.81 -10.14 8.39
C ARG A 137 -3.52 -9.34 8.62
N LEU A 138 -3.41 -8.64 9.74
CA LEU A 138 -2.20 -7.92 10.16
C LEU A 138 -0.98 -8.82 10.27
N ARG A 139 -1.16 -10.13 10.45
CA ARG A 139 -0.06 -11.11 10.42
C ARG A 139 0.79 -11.01 9.16
N HIS A 140 0.15 -10.77 8.00
CA HIS A 140 0.87 -10.62 6.74
C HIS A 140 1.64 -9.31 6.68
N ILE A 141 1.08 -8.25 7.24
CA ILE A 141 1.74 -6.93 7.32
C ILE A 141 2.93 -6.99 8.29
N ALA A 142 2.75 -7.60 9.45
CA ALA A 142 3.83 -7.83 10.42
C ALA A 142 4.98 -8.68 9.80
N TRP A 143 4.63 -9.72 9.04
CA TRP A 143 5.62 -10.49 8.27
C TRP A 143 6.37 -9.61 7.26
N LEU A 144 5.66 -8.76 6.51
CA LEU A 144 6.28 -7.84 5.55
C LEU A 144 7.22 -6.86 6.25
N ALA A 145 6.76 -6.23 7.34
CA ALA A 145 7.55 -5.31 8.13
C ALA A 145 8.86 -5.96 8.61
N HIS A 146 8.77 -7.15 9.20
CA HIS A 146 9.95 -7.89 9.63
C HIS A 146 10.90 -8.23 8.45
N ARG A 147 10.36 -8.62 7.29
CA ARG A 147 11.15 -8.95 6.10
C ARG A 147 11.86 -7.75 5.47
N THR A 148 11.35 -6.54 5.70
CA THR A 148 11.92 -5.30 5.16
C THR A 148 12.85 -4.58 6.13
N LEU A 149 13.05 -5.09 7.35
CA LEU A 149 14.01 -4.52 8.31
C LEU A 149 15.41 -4.29 7.74
N PRO A 150 16.03 -5.25 6.97
CA PRO A 150 17.35 -5.00 6.38
C PRO A 150 17.36 -3.79 5.42
N TYR A 151 16.28 -3.53 4.72
CA TYR A 151 16.14 -2.34 3.88
C TYR A 151 16.03 -1.07 4.74
N GLY A 152 15.23 -1.12 5.82
CA GLY A 152 15.11 0.00 6.77
C GLY A 152 16.46 0.37 7.42
N PHE A 153 17.24 -0.64 7.86
CA PHE A 153 18.60 -0.41 8.35
C PHE A 153 19.47 0.29 7.30
N GLY A 154 19.41 -0.19 6.04
CA GLY A 154 20.17 0.42 4.94
C GLY A 154 19.81 1.89 4.70
N LEU A 155 18.51 2.25 4.79
CA LEU A 155 18.06 3.65 4.69
C LEU A 155 18.56 4.52 5.84
N ALA A 156 18.68 3.95 7.05
CA ALA A 156 19.21 4.63 8.22
C ALA A 156 20.77 4.72 8.19
N GLY A 157 21.42 4.06 7.25
CA GLY A 157 22.88 3.97 7.19
C GLY A 157 23.48 2.95 8.17
N ASP A 158 22.64 2.09 8.74
CA ASP A 158 23.02 1.07 9.72
C ASP A 158 23.27 -0.30 9.07
N GLN A 159 24.02 -1.14 9.77
CA GLN A 159 24.18 -2.53 9.36
C GLN A 159 22.96 -3.35 9.78
N PRO A 160 22.43 -4.20 8.89
CA PRO A 160 21.33 -5.09 9.24
C PRO A 160 21.69 -5.99 10.43
N GLN A 161 20.79 -6.03 11.41
CA GLN A 161 20.89 -6.92 12.56
C GLN A 161 19.77 -7.96 12.52
N PRO A 162 20.01 -9.20 12.92
CA PRO A 162 18.94 -10.15 13.13
C PRO A 162 18.07 -9.69 14.31
N ILE A 163 16.76 -9.61 14.10
CA ILE A 163 15.81 -9.21 15.13
C ILE A 163 14.78 -10.30 15.31
N TYR A 164 14.53 -10.70 16.56
CA TYR A 164 13.37 -11.48 16.93
C TYR A 164 12.22 -10.54 17.29
N CYS A 165 11.05 -10.84 16.78
CA CYS A 165 9.84 -10.06 17.03
C CYS A 165 8.72 -10.99 17.52
N GLU A 166 8.09 -10.60 18.63
CA GLU A 166 6.92 -11.27 19.19
C GLU A 166 5.80 -10.24 19.32
N LEU A 167 4.62 -10.55 18.78
CA LEU A 167 3.47 -9.68 18.73
C LEU A 167 2.24 -10.42 19.24
N GLU A 168 1.41 -9.75 20.02
CA GLU A 168 0.07 -10.20 20.35
C GLU A 168 -0.88 -9.90 19.18
N ALA A 169 -1.56 -10.92 18.70
CA ALA A 169 -2.54 -10.83 17.61
C ALA A 169 -3.88 -10.25 18.11
N PRO A 170 -4.70 -9.67 17.22
CA PRO A 170 -6.06 -9.25 17.58
C PRO A 170 -6.93 -10.40 18.11
N SER A 171 -6.67 -11.65 17.70
CA SER A 171 -7.31 -12.85 18.23
C SER A 171 -6.85 -13.26 19.64
N GLY A 172 -5.75 -12.66 20.15
CA GLY A 172 -5.07 -13.06 21.39
C GLY A 172 -3.99 -14.15 21.17
N ASP A 173 -3.76 -14.58 19.93
CA ASP A 173 -2.66 -15.47 19.59
C ASP A 173 -1.32 -14.72 19.63
N THR A 174 -0.20 -15.45 19.70
CA THR A 174 1.15 -14.87 19.57
C THR A 174 1.70 -15.14 18.18
N TRP A 175 2.17 -14.08 17.52
CA TRP A 175 2.91 -14.17 16.25
C TRP A 175 4.38 -13.93 16.48
N THR A 176 5.23 -14.79 15.92
CA THR A 176 6.68 -14.66 16.06
C THR A 176 7.35 -14.61 14.71
N TYR A 177 8.41 -13.80 14.60
CA TYR A 177 9.22 -13.63 13.39
C TYR A 177 10.69 -13.53 13.79
N GLY A 178 11.58 -14.11 12.97
CA GLY A 178 13.01 -14.13 13.24
C GLY A 178 13.45 -15.35 14.07
N ASP A 179 14.75 -15.34 14.43
CA ASP A 179 15.33 -16.38 15.28
C ASP A 179 15.16 -16.00 16.75
N PRO A 180 14.57 -16.86 17.60
CA PRO A 180 14.42 -16.61 19.04
C PRO A 180 15.75 -16.33 19.79
N ALA A 181 16.89 -16.73 19.22
CA ALA A 181 18.20 -16.41 19.76
C ALA A 181 18.71 -15.01 19.39
N ALA A 182 18.03 -14.31 18.47
CA ALA A 182 18.36 -12.93 18.11
C ALA A 182 17.86 -11.95 19.18
N PRO A 183 18.45 -10.74 19.27
CA PRO A 183 17.91 -9.67 20.10
C PRO A 183 16.45 -9.35 19.75
N ALA A 184 15.66 -9.04 20.77
CA ALA A 184 14.27 -8.61 20.61
C ALA A 184 14.18 -7.11 20.34
#